data_98eaefcec8ce5edafef944b1d8806636
#
_entry.id   98eaefcec8ce5edafef944b1d8806636
#
_cell.length_a   1.000
_cell.length_b   1.000
_cell.length_c   1.000
_cell.angle_alpha   90.00
_cell.angle_beta   90.00
_cell.angle_gamma   90.00
#
_symmetry.space_group_name_H-M   'P 1'
#
loop_
_entity.id
_entity.type
_entity.pdbx_description
1 polymer ?
#
loop_
_entity_poly.entity_id
_entity_poly.type
_entity_poly.pdbx_seq_one_letter_code
_entity_poly.pdbx_strand_id
1 'polypeptide(L)'
;MGAQRLDDRQPEYCPRSLIPSRPILMTVPNIIAIDGPAASGKSTLGRRLADSLGYLFFDTGVMYRAVTWVTLQHGVEVKDEAAVTGLAETIQIDVLPPSREDGRACDVVAEGVDITWETRTPEVEANVSPVSTYRGVRQALASQQRRIGLRGRVVMVGRDIGTVVLPEADLKIYLDASNEERARRRYREIINRGGKADYEQILAGVRTRDEIDSTRAFSPLRAAGDAIILDSDKLNADEVFAKVEALCR
;
A
#
# COMPACT_ATOMS: atom_id res chain seq x y z
N MET A 1 48.21 54.06 -50.48
CA MET A 1 47.63 54.29 -49.10
C MET A 1 46.15 54.03 -49.19
N GLY A 2 45.71 52.79 -48.89
CA GLY A 2 44.35 52.39 -48.97
C GLY A 2 43.91 51.96 -47.56
N ALA A 3 42.93 52.68 -47.02
CA ALA A 3 42.31 52.32 -45.73
C ALA A 3 41.20 51.32 -45.93
N GLN A 4 41.35 50.13 -45.37
CA GLN A 4 40.30 49.12 -45.28
C GLN A 4 39.31 49.52 -44.20
N ARG A 5 38.05 49.62 -44.58
CA ARG A 5 36.90 49.73 -43.61
C ARG A 5 36.55 48.34 -43.14
N LEU A 6 36.58 48.17 -41.84
CA LEU A 6 36.03 46.99 -41.14
C LEU A 6 34.50 47.07 -41.18
N ASP A 7 33.86 45.98 -41.62
CA ASP A 7 32.41 45.79 -41.70
C ASP A 7 31.95 45.19 -40.37
N ASP A 8 31.38 46.03 -39.49
CA ASP A 8 30.77 45.65 -38.21
C ASP A 8 29.33 45.13 -38.45
N ARG A 9 29.20 43.87 -38.84
CA ARG A 9 27.92 43.20 -38.82
C ARG A 9 27.75 42.49 -37.50
N GLN A 10 26.89 43.02 -36.63
CA GLN A 10 26.37 42.32 -35.45
C GLN A 10 25.55 41.09 -35.88
N PRO A 11 25.65 39.95 -35.18
CA PRO A 11 24.82 38.80 -35.49
C PRO A 11 23.36 39.08 -35.06
N GLU A 12 22.44 38.89 -35.99
CA GLU A 12 20.99 38.96 -35.76
C GLU A 12 20.57 37.98 -34.69
N TYR A 13 19.94 38.49 -33.64
CA TYR A 13 19.32 37.71 -32.56
C TYR A 13 18.08 36.99 -33.09
N CYS A 14 18.23 35.70 -33.36
CA CYS A 14 17.11 34.83 -33.71
C CYS A 14 16.29 34.51 -32.43
N PRO A 15 15.02 34.95 -32.32
CA PRO A 15 14.21 34.61 -31.16
C PRO A 15 13.98 33.09 -31.13
N ARG A 16 14.43 32.44 -30.06
CA ARG A 16 14.12 31.03 -29.79
C ARG A 16 12.62 30.82 -29.90
N SER A 17 12.21 30.01 -30.86
CA SER A 17 10.87 29.56 -31.04
C SER A 17 10.39 28.93 -29.69
N LEU A 18 9.35 29.52 -29.12
CA LEU A 18 8.60 28.94 -28.02
C LEU A 18 8.09 27.57 -28.46
N ILE A 19 8.74 26.51 -27.99
CA ILE A 19 8.22 25.15 -28.10
C ILE A 19 6.89 25.20 -27.34
N PRO A 20 5.76 24.93 -27.99
CA PRO A 20 4.50 24.88 -27.28
C PRO A 20 4.61 23.77 -26.22
N SER A 21 4.44 24.16 -24.95
CA SER A 21 4.30 23.21 -23.85
C SER A 21 3.16 22.27 -24.24
N ARG A 22 3.49 21.01 -24.56
CA ARG A 22 2.48 19.96 -24.71
C ARG A 22 1.59 20.00 -23.48
N PRO A 23 0.28 20.03 -23.63
CA PRO A 23 -0.59 19.86 -22.48
C PRO A 23 -0.17 18.53 -21.82
N ILE A 24 0.19 18.58 -20.54
CA ILE A 24 0.36 17.38 -19.72
C ILE A 24 -1.03 16.76 -19.67
N LEU A 25 -1.30 15.80 -20.55
CA LEU A 25 -2.44 14.93 -20.39
C LEU A 25 -2.23 14.23 -19.05
N MET A 26 -2.93 14.70 -18.03
CA MET A 26 -2.98 14.04 -16.73
C MET A 26 -3.62 12.67 -16.97
N THR A 27 -2.80 11.67 -17.18
CA THR A 27 -3.29 10.29 -17.31
C THR A 27 -3.63 9.80 -15.92
N VAL A 28 -4.80 9.17 -15.77
CA VAL A 28 -5.20 8.53 -14.52
C VAL A 28 -4.08 7.58 -14.08
N PRO A 29 -3.55 7.69 -12.84
CA PRO A 29 -2.49 6.82 -12.35
C PRO A 29 -2.89 5.35 -12.48
N ASN A 30 -2.06 4.54 -13.14
CA ASN A 30 -2.34 3.11 -13.37
C ASN A 30 -2.00 2.25 -12.14
N ILE A 31 -1.00 2.68 -11.37
CA ILE A 31 -0.54 2.03 -10.14
C ILE A 31 -0.56 3.07 -9.02
N ILE A 32 -1.40 2.84 -8.02
CA ILE A 32 -1.54 3.71 -6.85
C ILE A 32 -1.06 2.96 -5.61
N ALA A 33 -0.04 3.49 -4.93
CA ALA A 33 0.49 2.96 -3.68
C ALA A 33 -0.02 3.80 -2.50
N ILE A 34 -0.60 3.16 -1.50
CA ILE A 34 -1.05 3.82 -0.27
C ILE A 34 -0.38 3.16 0.93
N ASP A 35 0.58 3.86 1.52
CA ASP A 35 1.30 3.41 2.70
C ASP A 35 0.85 4.19 3.95
N GLY A 36 1.24 3.69 5.12
CA GLY A 36 0.98 4.34 6.40
C GLY A 36 0.76 3.36 7.55
N PRO A 37 0.66 3.84 8.79
CA PRO A 37 0.56 3.00 9.99
C PRO A 37 -0.78 2.25 10.08
N ALA A 38 -0.85 1.30 11.02
CA ALA A 38 -2.09 0.55 11.28
C ALA A 38 -3.24 1.49 11.68
N ALA A 39 -4.47 1.19 11.25
CA ALA A 39 -5.69 1.96 11.55
C ALA A 39 -5.69 3.44 11.05
N SER A 40 -4.79 3.84 10.14
CA SER A 40 -4.83 5.18 9.53
C SER A 40 -5.97 5.38 8.51
N GLY A 41 -6.69 4.32 8.13
CA GLY A 41 -7.80 4.39 7.17
C GLY A 41 -7.44 3.98 5.73
N LYS A 42 -6.23 3.49 5.49
CA LYS A 42 -5.75 3.10 4.14
C LYS A 42 -6.65 2.12 3.40
N SER A 43 -7.11 1.07 4.09
CA SER A 43 -7.93 0.04 3.43
C SER A 43 -9.30 0.59 3.04
N THR A 44 -9.88 1.49 3.85
CA THR A 44 -11.13 2.19 3.52
C THR A 44 -10.94 3.11 2.30
N LEU A 45 -9.89 3.93 2.33
CA LEU A 45 -9.55 4.83 1.23
C LEU A 45 -9.25 4.04 -0.05
N GLY A 46 -8.36 3.04 0.05
CA GLY A 46 -7.91 2.24 -1.09
C GLY A 46 -9.05 1.48 -1.76
N ARG A 47 -9.98 0.90 -0.99
CA ARG A 47 -11.15 0.22 -1.53
C ARG A 47 -12.06 1.20 -2.29
N ARG A 48 -12.42 2.32 -1.68
CA ARG A 48 -13.27 3.35 -2.31
C ARG A 48 -12.63 3.89 -3.60
N LEU A 49 -11.33 4.11 -3.58
CA LEU A 49 -10.60 4.60 -4.75
C LEU A 49 -10.56 3.55 -5.86
N ALA A 50 -10.31 2.30 -5.53
CA ALA A 50 -10.33 1.20 -6.49
C ALA A 50 -11.72 1.03 -7.10
N ASP A 51 -12.78 1.10 -6.30
CA ASP A 51 -14.17 1.01 -6.76
C ASP A 51 -14.49 2.17 -7.73
N SER A 52 -14.08 3.43 -7.40
CA SER A 52 -14.34 4.61 -8.24
C SER A 52 -13.59 4.57 -9.58
N LEU A 53 -12.41 3.94 -9.63
CA LEU A 53 -11.57 3.84 -10.82
C LEU A 53 -11.78 2.53 -11.60
N GLY A 54 -12.52 1.57 -11.06
CA GLY A 54 -12.64 0.22 -11.63
C GLY A 54 -11.32 -0.54 -11.60
N TYR A 55 -10.55 -0.41 -10.51
CA TYR A 55 -9.24 -1.00 -10.30
C TYR A 55 -9.29 -2.16 -9.29
N LEU A 56 -8.28 -3.02 -9.33
CA LEU A 56 -8.08 -4.01 -8.28
C LEU A 56 -7.75 -3.30 -6.95
N PHE A 57 -8.52 -3.60 -5.90
CA PHE A 57 -8.14 -3.27 -4.53
C PHE A 57 -7.25 -4.38 -3.97
N PHE A 58 -6.03 -4.06 -3.59
CA PHE A 58 -5.09 -5.03 -3.04
C PHE A 58 -4.49 -4.56 -1.71
N ASP A 59 -5.03 -5.06 -0.60
CA ASP A 59 -4.41 -4.92 0.73
C ASP A 59 -3.39 -6.04 0.91
N THR A 60 -2.10 -5.70 0.89
CA THR A 60 -1.01 -6.70 0.95
C THR A 60 -0.99 -7.52 2.23
N GLY A 61 -1.68 -7.07 3.27
CA GLY A 61 -1.88 -7.83 4.50
C GLY A 61 -2.55 -9.20 4.28
N VAL A 62 -3.34 -9.35 3.22
CA VAL A 62 -3.98 -10.65 2.91
C VAL A 62 -2.97 -11.73 2.55
N MET A 63 -1.83 -11.38 1.93
CA MET A 63 -0.81 -12.36 1.57
C MET A 63 -0.06 -12.90 2.79
N TYR A 64 0.19 -12.07 3.80
CA TYR A 64 0.75 -12.54 5.08
C TYR A 64 -0.23 -13.48 5.78
N ARG A 65 -1.52 -13.21 5.69
CA ARG A 65 -2.59 -14.08 6.20
C ARG A 65 -2.65 -15.39 5.43
N ALA A 66 -2.46 -15.35 4.12
CA ALA A 66 -2.39 -16.56 3.28
C ALA A 66 -1.21 -17.45 3.70
N VAL A 67 0.00 -16.88 3.86
CA VAL A 67 1.16 -17.63 4.38
C VAL A 67 0.86 -18.20 5.76
N THR A 68 0.24 -17.42 6.66
CA THR A 68 -0.13 -17.89 8.00
C THR A 68 -1.10 -19.06 7.92
N TRP A 69 -2.13 -18.97 7.09
CA TRP A 69 -3.09 -20.05 6.90
C TRP A 69 -2.42 -21.32 6.39
N VAL A 70 -1.57 -21.20 5.37
CA VAL A 70 -0.81 -22.36 4.84
C VAL A 70 0.08 -22.97 5.90
N THR A 71 0.77 -22.15 6.71
CA THR A 71 1.60 -22.59 7.82
C THR A 71 0.79 -23.46 8.80
N LEU A 72 -0.41 -22.98 9.16
CA LEU A 72 -1.32 -23.70 10.06
C LEU A 72 -1.84 -25.00 9.42
N GLN A 73 -2.23 -24.98 8.13
CA GLN A 73 -2.73 -26.17 7.44
C GLN A 73 -1.66 -27.28 7.32
N HIS A 74 -0.39 -26.90 7.18
CA HIS A 74 0.73 -27.83 7.14
C HIS A 74 1.20 -28.29 8.53
N GLY A 75 0.59 -27.83 9.60
CA GLY A 75 0.99 -28.16 10.98
C GLY A 75 2.38 -27.61 11.35
N VAL A 76 2.86 -26.60 10.65
CA VAL A 76 4.15 -25.95 10.93
C VAL A 76 3.99 -24.99 12.12
N GLU A 77 4.91 -25.04 13.07
CA GLU A 77 4.92 -24.07 14.16
C GLU A 77 5.15 -22.65 13.64
N VAL A 78 4.24 -21.74 13.96
CA VAL A 78 4.32 -20.32 13.53
C VAL A 78 5.61 -19.66 14.00
N LYS A 79 6.20 -20.11 15.10
CA LYS A 79 7.47 -19.61 15.66
C LYS A 79 8.72 -20.13 14.93
N ASP A 80 8.59 -21.14 14.11
CA ASP A 80 9.69 -21.65 13.28
C ASP A 80 9.83 -20.76 12.03
N GLU A 81 10.59 -19.65 12.19
CA GLU A 81 10.82 -18.69 11.12
C GLU A 81 11.39 -19.35 9.85
N ALA A 82 12.27 -20.34 9.98
CA ALA A 82 12.90 -21.00 8.83
C ALA A 82 11.89 -21.82 8.04
N ALA A 83 11.07 -22.63 8.71
CA ALA A 83 10.03 -23.42 8.07
C ALA A 83 8.93 -22.54 7.44
N VAL A 84 8.47 -21.49 8.15
CA VAL A 84 7.49 -20.53 7.62
C VAL A 84 8.04 -19.77 6.40
N THR A 85 9.32 -19.41 6.43
CA THR A 85 9.98 -18.76 5.28
C THR A 85 10.04 -19.71 4.08
N GLY A 86 10.42 -20.96 4.27
CA GLY A 86 10.44 -21.98 3.22
C GLY A 86 9.06 -22.17 2.56
N LEU A 87 7.98 -22.18 3.35
CA LEU A 87 6.62 -22.19 2.80
C LEU A 87 6.32 -20.90 1.99
N ALA A 88 6.67 -19.74 2.50
CA ALA A 88 6.44 -18.47 1.79
C ALA A 88 7.20 -18.35 0.47
N GLU A 89 8.38 -18.98 0.36
CA GLU A 89 9.20 -19.01 -0.86
C GLU A 89 8.63 -19.94 -1.92
N THR A 90 7.97 -21.01 -1.51
CA THR A 90 7.46 -22.03 -2.43
C THR A 90 6.02 -21.80 -2.85
N ILE A 91 5.17 -21.27 -1.95
CA ILE A 91 3.75 -21.05 -2.24
C ILE A 91 3.53 -19.95 -3.27
N GLN A 92 2.70 -20.23 -4.27
CA GLN A 92 2.22 -19.22 -5.19
C GLN A 92 0.90 -18.63 -4.68
N ILE A 93 0.93 -17.33 -4.37
CA ILE A 93 -0.28 -16.58 -3.97
C ILE A 93 -0.63 -15.61 -5.08
N ASP A 94 -1.92 -15.51 -5.40
CA ASP A 94 -2.45 -14.49 -6.29
C ASP A 94 -3.61 -13.73 -5.63
N VAL A 95 -3.78 -12.47 -6.04
CA VAL A 95 -4.89 -11.62 -5.63
C VAL A 95 -5.55 -11.10 -6.90
N LEU A 96 -6.85 -11.36 -7.01
CA LEU A 96 -7.65 -11.09 -8.20
C LEU A 96 -8.86 -10.22 -7.84
N PRO A 97 -9.48 -9.56 -8.81
CA PRO A 97 -10.78 -8.92 -8.60
C PRO A 97 -11.80 -9.92 -8.02
N PRO A 98 -12.77 -9.44 -7.22
CA PRO A 98 -13.74 -10.33 -6.59
C PRO A 98 -14.57 -11.06 -7.66
N SER A 99 -14.60 -12.39 -7.58
CA SER A 99 -15.38 -13.24 -8.48
C SER A 99 -16.81 -13.49 -7.98
N ARG A 100 -17.13 -13.09 -6.73
CA ARG A 100 -18.44 -13.33 -6.08
C ARG A 100 -18.89 -12.10 -5.31
N GLU A 101 -20.20 -11.87 -5.28
CA GLU A 101 -20.85 -10.79 -4.52
C GLU A 101 -21.18 -11.24 -3.08
N ASP A 102 -20.19 -11.73 -2.35
CA ASP A 102 -20.32 -12.20 -0.98
C ASP A 102 -19.69 -11.26 0.08
N GLY A 103 -19.36 -10.02 -0.36
CA GLY A 103 -18.74 -9.01 0.50
C GLY A 103 -17.20 -9.03 0.50
N ARG A 104 -16.57 -9.95 -0.27
CA ARG A 104 -15.13 -9.94 -0.46
C ARG A 104 -14.67 -8.67 -1.21
N ALA A 105 -13.48 -8.20 -0.92
CA ALA A 105 -12.88 -7.07 -1.63
C ALA A 105 -11.99 -7.50 -2.81
N CYS A 106 -11.51 -8.73 -2.74
CA CYS A 106 -10.69 -9.40 -3.75
C CYS A 106 -10.77 -10.91 -3.48
N ASP A 107 -10.41 -11.71 -4.47
CA ASP A 107 -10.14 -13.13 -4.28
C ASP A 107 -8.69 -13.30 -3.85
N VAL A 108 -8.44 -14.17 -2.88
CA VAL A 108 -7.12 -14.60 -2.46
C VAL A 108 -6.96 -16.06 -2.82
N VAL A 109 -6.05 -16.34 -3.75
CA VAL A 109 -5.83 -17.69 -4.27
C VAL A 109 -4.44 -18.16 -3.85
N ALA A 110 -4.36 -19.32 -3.21
CA ALA A 110 -3.10 -19.98 -2.88
C ALA A 110 -3.08 -21.37 -3.52
N GLU A 111 -2.04 -21.70 -4.28
CA GLU A 111 -1.90 -22.97 -4.99
C GLU A 111 -3.14 -23.33 -5.86
N GLY A 112 -3.79 -22.32 -6.42
CA GLY A 112 -5.00 -22.49 -7.24
C GLY A 112 -6.30 -22.65 -6.45
N VAL A 113 -6.27 -22.60 -5.13
CA VAL A 113 -7.45 -22.70 -4.25
C VAL A 113 -7.85 -21.32 -3.74
N ASP A 114 -9.15 -20.98 -3.82
CA ASP A 114 -9.70 -19.77 -3.21
C ASP A 114 -9.70 -19.93 -1.69
N ILE A 115 -8.92 -19.11 -1.02
CA ILE A 115 -8.78 -19.07 0.44
C ILE A 115 -9.16 -17.72 1.02
N THR A 116 -10.01 -16.98 0.31
CA THR A 116 -10.38 -15.60 0.65
C THR A 116 -10.93 -15.48 2.07
N TRP A 117 -11.82 -16.38 2.48
CA TRP A 117 -12.42 -16.35 3.80
C TRP A 117 -11.57 -17.04 4.86
N GLU A 118 -10.80 -18.03 4.48
CA GLU A 118 -9.84 -18.74 5.32
C GLU A 118 -8.77 -17.81 5.88
N THR A 119 -8.35 -16.80 5.10
CA THR A 119 -7.41 -15.77 5.55
C THR A 119 -7.97 -14.89 6.68
N ARG A 120 -9.26 -14.98 6.98
CA ARG A 120 -9.96 -14.15 7.98
C ARG A 120 -10.41 -14.91 9.22
N THR A 121 -10.01 -16.16 9.37
CA THR A 121 -10.34 -16.96 10.55
C THR A 121 -9.66 -16.38 11.80
N PRO A 122 -10.27 -16.56 12.99
CA PRO A 122 -9.66 -16.13 14.25
C PRO A 122 -8.25 -16.70 14.48
N GLU A 123 -8.02 -17.91 14.02
CA GLU A 123 -6.73 -18.58 14.14
C GLU A 123 -5.65 -17.89 13.32
N VAL A 124 -5.93 -17.52 12.06
CA VAL A 124 -5.04 -16.73 11.23
C VAL A 124 -4.80 -15.36 11.85
N GLU A 125 -5.85 -14.69 12.34
CA GLU A 125 -5.73 -13.38 12.98
C GLU A 125 -4.80 -13.39 14.18
N ALA A 126 -4.88 -14.44 15.01
CA ALA A 126 -4.03 -14.60 16.18
C ALA A 126 -2.55 -14.84 15.86
N ASN A 127 -2.25 -15.39 14.67
CA ASN A 127 -0.91 -15.87 14.29
C ASN A 127 -0.22 -15.03 13.22
N VAL A 128 -0.91 -14.12 12.54
CA VAL A 128 -0.33 -13.36 11.41
C VAL A 128 0.75 -12.35 11.85
N SER A 129 0.70 -11.86 13.08
CA SER A 129 1.62 -10.82 13.54
C SER A 129 3.09 -11.28 13.51
N PRO A 130 3.49 -12.39 14.13
CA PRO A 130 4.86 -12.89 14.02
C PRO A 130 5.26 -13.18 12.57
N VAL A 131 4.43 -13.86 11.78
CA VAL A 131 4.71 -14.17 10.37
C VAL A 131 5.04 -12.92 9.56
N SER A 132 4.36 -11.82 9.81
CA SER A 132 4.57 -10.55 9.12
C SER A 132 5.89 -9.84 9.46
N THR A 133 6.60 -10.29 10.49
CA THR A 133 7.91 -9.74 10.89
C THR A 133 9.09 -10.50 10.26
N TYR A 134 8.89 -11.73 9.84
CA TYR A 134 9.94 -12.59 9.31
C TYR A 134 10.51 -12.03 8.01
N ARG A 135 11.83 -11.84 8.02
CA ARG A 135 12.53 -11.23 6.87
C ARG A 135 12.35 -12.04 5.59
N GLY A 136 12.52 -13.36 5.63
CA GLY A 136 12.40 -14.23 4.47
C GLY A 136 10.98 -14.21 3.89
N VAL A 137 9.94 -14.29 4.75
CA VAL A 137 8.54 -14.15 4.34
C VAL A 137 8.30 -12.83 3.61
N ARG A 138 8.81 -11.72 4.15
CA ARG A 138 8.66 -10.39 3.52
C ARG A 138 9.34 -10.31 2.16
N GLN A 139 10.54 -10.90 2.03
CA GLN A 139 11.27 -10.95 0.76
C GLN A 139 10.52 -11.77 -0.30
N ALA A 140 10.06 -12.96 0.06
CA ALA A 140 9.26 -13.82 -0.81
C ALA A 140 7.97 -13.13 -1.27
N LEU A 141 7.23 -12.53 -0.34
CA LEU A 141 5.98 -11.86 -0.65
C LEU A 141 6.16 -10.55 -1.44
N ALA A 142 7.22 -9.79 -1.21
CA ALA A 142 7.47 -8.56 -1.97
C ALA A 142 7.57 -8.83 -3.48
N SER A 143 8.22 -9.92 -3.89
CA SER A 143 8.31 -10.32 -5.29
C SER A 143 6.94 -10.65 -5.88
N GLN A 144 6.10 -11.38 -5.14
CA GLN A 144 4.75 -11.74 -5.57
C GLN A 144 3.80 -10.53 -5.60
N GLN A 145 3.88 -9.67 -4.59
CA GLN A 145 3.13 -8.39 -4.54
C GLN A 145 3.50 -7.52 -5.75
N ARG A 146 4.79 -7.40 -6.06
CA ARG A 146 5.27 -6.67 -7.21
C ARG A 146 4.72 -7.25 -8.53
N ARG A 147 4.76 -8.56 -8.71
CA ARG A 147 4.18 -9.25 -9.88
C ARG A 147 2.71 -8.91 -10.08
N ILE A 148 1.93 -8.87 -8.99
CA ILE A 148 0.50 -8.52 -9.03
C ILE A 148 0.32 -7.04 -9.37
N GLY A 149 1.06 -6.15 -8.69
CA GLY A 149 0.96 -4.71 -8.87
C GLY A 149 1.33 -4.23 -10.27
N LEU A 150 2.33 -4.86 -10.90
CA LEU A 150 2.76 -4.53 -12.26
C LEU A 150 1.74 -4.90 -13.37
N ARG A 151 0.67 -5.61 -13.04
CA ARG A 151 -0.47 -5.78 -13.97
C ARG A 151 -1.16 -4.45 -14.25
N GLY A 152 -0.97 -3.45 -13.39
CA GLY A 152 -1.62 -2.14 -13.48
C GLY A 152 -3.08 -2.15 -13.07
N ARG A 153 -3.74 -1.00 -13.16
CA ARG A 153 -5.11 -0.78 -12.70
C ARG A 153 -5.33 -1.29 -11.27
N VAL A 154 -4.43 -0.88 -10.37
CA VAL A 154 -4.39 -1.36 -9.00
C VAL A 154 -4.24 -0.22 -8.00
N VAL A 155 -5.00 -0.33 -6.90
CA VAL A 155 -4.77 0.44 -5.67
C VAL A 155 -4.20 -0.53 -4.63
N MET A 156 -2.91 -0.44 -4.40
CA MET A 156 -2.19 -1.32 -3.48
C MET A 156 -1.95 -0.62 -2.15
N VAL A 157 -2.31 -1.31 -1.07
CA VAL A 157 -2.26 -0.76 0.29
C VAL A 157 -1.31 -1.58 1.16
N GLY A 158 -0.43 -0.90 1.90
CA GLY A 158 0.52 -1.59 2.77
C GLY A 158 1.29 -0.69 3.74
N ARG A 159 2.60 -0.97 3.85
CA ARG A 159 3.55 -0.27 4.73
C ARG A 159 4.79 0.21 3.99
N ASP A 160 5.09 -0.43 2.88
CA ASP A 160 6.33 -0.32 2.13
C ASP A 160 6.10 -0.45 0.61
N ILE A 161 4.86 -0.16 0.18
CA ILE A 161 4.48 -0.31 -1.23
C ILE A 161 5.26 0.66 -2.10
N GLY A 162 5.20 1.97 -1.80
CA GLY A 162 5.87 3.01 -2.56
C GLY A 162 7.40 3.06 -2.34
N THR A 163 7.92 2.34 -1.33
CA THR A 163 9.37 2.33 -1.04
C THR A 163 10.08 1.06 -1.49
N VAL A 164 9.41 -0.10 -1.48
CA VAL A 164 10.03 -1.41 -1.72
C VAL A 164 9.31 -2.20 -2.82
N VAL A 165 7.98 -2.33 -2.73
CA VAL A 165 7.21 -3.21 -3.62
C VAL A 165 7.08 -2.60 -5.01
N LEU A 166 6.64 -1.34 -5.10
CA LEU A 166 6.37 -0.59 -6.33
C LEU A 166 6.96 0.82 -6.24
N PRO A 167 8.30 0.96 -6.17
CA PRO A 167 8.95 2.27 -6.09
C PRO A 167 8.70 3.14 -7.33
N GLU A 168 8.22 2.55 -8.43
CA GLU A 168 7.80 3.22 -9.66
C GLU A 168 6.29 3.49 -9.76
N ALA A 169 5.50 3.30 -8.68
CA ALA A 169 4.07 3.61 -8.69
C ALA A 169 3.80 5.05 -9.15
N ASP A 170 2.79 5.24 -10.01
CA ASP A 170 2.46 6.54 -10.61
C ASP A 170 1.97 7.56 -9.58
N LEU A 171 1.29 7.08 -8.52
CA LEU A 171 0.85 7.90 -7.40
C LEU A 171 1.18 7.19 -6.10
N LYS A 172 1.89 7.89 -5.22
CA LYS A 172 2.23 7.39 -3.88
C LYS A 172 1.63 8.29 -2.82
N ILE A 173 0.91 7.69 -1.91
CA ILE A 173 0.26 8.37 -0.79
C ILE A 173 0.76 7.75 0.51
N TYR A 174 1.16 8.58 1.44
CA TYR A 174 1.41 8.17 2.82
C TYR A 174 0.29 8.74 3.69
N LEU A 175 -0.64 7.87 4.10
CA LEU A 175 -1.79 8.24 4.92
C LEU A 175 -1.42 8.10 6.40
N ASP A 176 -1.31 9.22 7.08
CA ASP A 176 -0.95 9.28 8.49
C ASP A 176 -2.13 9.72 9.37
N ALA A 177 -2.03 9.39 10.64
CA ALA A 177 -2.86 9.89 11.74
C ALA A 177 -2.14 9.64 13.07
N SER A 178 -2.42 10.45 14.08
CA SER A 178 -1.87 10.26 15.43
C SER A 178 -2.26 8.92 16.05
N ASN A 179 -1.45 8.42 16.97
CA ASN A 179 -1.71 7.17 17.66
C ASN A 179 -3.07 7.21 18.35
N GLU A 180 -3.41 8.34 18.94
CA GLU A 180 -4.63 8.60 19.68
C GLU A 180 -5.86 8.53 18.75
N GLU A 181 -5.80 9.15 17.56
CA GLU A 181 -6.92 9.11 16.60
C GLU A 181 -7.10 7.70 16.03
N ARG A 182 -6.01 7.00 15.70
CA ARG A 182 -6.07 5.62 15.21
C ARG A 182 -6.62 4.66 16.28
N ALA A 183 -6.21 4.83 17.53
CA ALA A 183 -6.78 4.06 18.65
C ALA A 183 -8.27 4.35 18.82
N ARG A 184 -8.69 5.62 18.69
CA ARG A 184 -10.09 6.04 18.79
C ARG A 184 -10.94 5.46 17.65
N ARG A 185 -10.42 5.43 16.41
CA ARG A 185 -11.08 4.79 15.25
C ARG A 185 -11.26 3.30 15.50
N ARG A 186 -10.22 2.61 15.96
CA ARG A 186 -10.28 1.18 16.25
C ARG A 186 -11.22 0.85 17.40
N TYR A 187 -11.22 1.65 18.45
CA TYR A 187 -12.17 1.52 19.56
C TYR A 187 -13.62 1.60 19.07
N ARG A 188 -13.94 2.66 18.28
CA ARG A 188 -15.29 2.83 17.72
C ARG A 188 -15.69 1.65 16.81
N GLU A 189 -14.77 1.17 15.99
CA GLU A 189 -15.01 0.02 15.12
C GLU A 189 -15.42 -1.23 15.91
N ILE A 190 -14.72 -1.55 17.00
CA ILE A 190 -15.01 -2.71 17.83
C ILE A 190 -16.37 -2.53 18.52
N ILE A 191 -16.64 -1.38 19.11
CA ILE A 191 -17.92 -1.10 19.77
C ILE A 191 -19.09 -1.17 18.79
N ASN A 192 -18.95 -0.59 17.60
CA ASN A 192 -20.00 -0.59 16.57
C ASN A 192 -20.31 -2.01 16.05
N ARG A 193 -19.37 -2.94 16.16
CA ARG A 193 -19.58 -4.37 15.86
C ARG A 193 -20.13 -5.17 17.05
N GLY A 194 -20.48 -4.51 18.15
CA GLY A 194 -21.00 -5.14 19.36
C GLY A 194 -19.94 -5.80 20.25
N GLY A 195 -18.66 -5.55 19.97
CA GLY A 195 -17.55 -6.05 20.79
C GLY A 195 -17.33 -5.18 22.04
N LYS A 196 -16.54 -5.73 22.98
CA LYS A 196 -16.01 -4.99 24.11
C LYS A 196 -14.59 -4.54 23.79
N ALA A 197 -14.23 -3.32 24.17
CA ALA A 197 -12.92 -2.76 23.90
C ALA A 197 -12.43 -1.91 25.09
N ASP A 198 -11.14 -1.92 25.30
CA ASP A 198 -10.41 -1.04 26.22
C ASP A 198 -9.55 -0.09 25.37
N TYR A 199 -9.78 1.20 25.52
CA TYR A 199 -9.09 2.22 24.75
C TYR A 199 -7.58 2.25 25.03
N GLU A 200 -7.17 2.13 26.30
CA GLU A 200 -5.76 2.17 26.67
C GLU A 200 -4.99 0.95 26.15
N GLN A 201 -5.61 -0.23 26.17
CA GLN A 201 -5.03 -1.43 25.57
C GLN A 201 -4.87 -1.27 24.05
N ILE A 202 -5.88 -0.70 23.39
CA ILE A 202 -5.82 -0.44 21.94
C ILE A 202 -4.71 0.57 21.63
N LEU A 203 -4.61 1.66 22.40
CA LEU A 203 -3.57 2.68 22.20
C LEU A 203 -2.17 2.10 22.41
N ALA A 204 -1.98 1.31 23.45
CA ALA A 204 -0.73 0.60 23.68
C ALA A 204 -0.37 -0.33 22.51
N GLY A 205 -1.35 -1.10 22.01
CA GLY A 205 -1.18 -1.96 20.85
C GLY A 205 -0.82 -1.20 19.56
N VAL A 206 -1.43 -0.02 19.34
CA VAL A 206 -1.11 0.85 18.21
C VAL A 206 0.35 1.32 18.29
N ARG A 207 0.80 1.81 19.44
CA ARG A 207 2.18 2.27 19.66
C ARG A 207 3.20 1.15 19.46
N THR A 208 2.96 -0.01 20.05
CA THR A 208 3.83 -1.19 19.89
C THR A 208 3.92 -1.60 18.42
N ARG A 209 2.79 -1.59 17.69
CA ARG A 209 2.79 -1.94 16.27
C ARG A 209 3.57 -0.95 15.43
N ASP A 210 3.45 0.33 15.71
CA ASP A 210 4.20 1.37 14.98
C ASP A 210 5.69 1.25 15.23
N GLU A 211 6.10 0.98 16.46
CA GLU A 211 7.50 0.73 16.79
C GLU A 211 8.04 -0.45 15.99
N ILE A 212 7.32 -1.58 15.97
CA ILE A 212 7.71 -2.76 15.19
C ILE A 212 7.79 -2.40 13.70
N ASP A 213 6.77 -1.74 13.13
CA ASP A 213 6.70 -1.44 11.71
C ASP A 213 7.78 -0.43 11.28
N SER A 214 8.15 0.55 12.13
CA SER A 214 9.13 1.60 11.82
C SER A 214 10.59 1.19 12.08
N THR A 215 10.84 0.32 13.06
CA THR A 215 12.21 -0.04 13.48
C THR A 215 12.73 -1.34 12.85
N ARG A 216 11.87 -2.10 12.19
CA ARG A 216 12.29 -3.35 11.55
C ARG A 216 13.41 -3.11 10.52
N ALA A 217 14.42 -4.00 10.53
CA ALA A 217 15.61 -3.86 9.68
C ALA A 217 15.31 -3.99 8.17
N PHE A 218 14.25 -4.72 7.80
CA PHE A 218 13.84 -4.92 6.40
C PHE A 218 12.50 -4.27 6.13
N SER A 219 12.43 -3.43 5.11
CA SER A 219 11.22 -2.71 4.67
C SER A 219 10.53 -1.93 5.81
N PRO A 220 11.23 -1.02 6.52
CA PRO A 220 10.60 -0.23 7.58
C PRO A 220 9.46 0.64 7.03
N LEU A 221 8.45 0.87 7.87
CA LEU A 221 7.38 1.82 7.55
C LEU A 221 7.96 3.24 7.48
N ARG A 222 7.93 3.80 6.29
CA ARG A 222 8.32 5.20 6.02
C ARG A 222 7.67 5.70 4.74
N ALA A 223 7.47 7.00 4.65
CA ALA A 223 7.01 7.62 3.41
C ALA A 223 8.10 7.48 2.32
N ALA A 224 7.69 7.23 1.08
CA ALA A 224 8.59 7.37 -0.07
C ALA A 224 8.93 8.84 -0.28
N GLY A 225 10.11 9.13 -0.85
CA GLY A 225 10.58 10.51 -1.01
C GLY A 225 9.69 11.37 -1.94
N ASP A 226 8.93 10.72 -2.81
CA ASP A 226 7.97 11.31 -3.75
C ASP A 226 6.50 11.07 -3.35
N ALA A 227 6.24 10.56 -2.13
CA ALA A 227 4.89 10.34 -1.64
C ALA A 227 4.23 11.65 -1.18
N ILE A 228 2.95 11.79 -1.49
CA ILE A 228 2.10 12.82 -0.91
C ILE A 228 1.70 12.40 0.49
N ILE A 229 2.14 13.15 1.49
CA ILE A 229 1.80 12.88 2.89
C ILE A 229 0.44 13.53 3.19
N LEU A 230 -0.50 12.72 3.64
CA LEU A 230 -1.84 13.15 4.01
C LEU A 230 -2.10 12.84 5.49
N ASP A 231 -2.12 13.87 6.31
CA ASP A 231 -2.58 13.80 7.69
C ASP A 231 -4.12 13.75 7.72
N SER A 232 -4.65 12.71 8.34
CA SER A 232 -6.08 12.46 8.44
C SER A 232 -6.67 12.67 9.84
N ASP A 233 -5.94 13.24 10.79
CA ASP A 233 -6.39 13.42 12.16
C ASP A 233 -7.73 14.19 12.26
N LYS A 234 -7.86 15.23 11.45
CA LYS A 234 -9.03 16.12 11.45
C LYS A 234 -9.96 15.88 10.25
N LEU A 235 -9.70 14.83 9.47
CA LEU A 235 -10.47 14.55 8.27
C LEU A 235 -11.35 13.31 8.49
N ASN A 236 -12.58 13.39 8.02
CA ASN A 236 -13.42 12.20 7.88
C ASN A 236 -13.08 11.41 6.61
N ALA A 237 -13.66 10.22 6.46
CA ALA A 237 -13.34 9.34 5.34
C ALA A 237 -13.72 9.92 3.97
N ASP A 238 -14.74 10.77 3.90
CA ASP A 238 -15.19 11.41 2.64
C ASP A 238 -14.25 12.52 2.23
N GLU A 239 -13.77 13.31 3.18
CA GLU A 239 -12.79 14.37 2.95
C GLU A 239 -11.44 13.80 2.50
N VAL A 240 -10.98 12.71 3.13
CA VAL A 240 -9.76 12.00 2.71
C VAL A 240 -9.92 11.47 1.30
N PHE A 241 -11.04 10.83 1.00
CA PHE A 241 -11.33 10.29 -0.32
C PHE A 241 -11.35 11.39 -1.39
N ALA A 242 -12.08 12.49 -1.17
CA ALA A 242 -12.18 13.60 -2.14
C ALA A 242 -10.80 14.21 -2.45
N LYS A 243 -9.94 14.38 -1.42
CA LYS A 243 -8.57 14.89 -1.62
C LYS A 243 -7.75 13.96 -2.50
N VAL A 244 -7.82 12.66 -2.29
CA VAL A 244 -7.04 11.69 -3.05
C VAL A 244 -7.62 11.45 -4.45
N GLU A 245 -8.94 11.42 -4.58
CA GLU A 245 -9.59 11.31 -5.90
C GLU A 245 -9.20 12.49 -6.81
N ALA A 246 -9.08 13.70 -6.26
CA ALA A 246 -8.63 14.86 -7.01
C ALA A 246 -7.19 14.75 -7.55
N LEU A 247 -6.34 13.91 -6.94
CA LEU A 247 -4.98 13.62 -7.43
C LEU A 247 -4.96 12.59 -8.58
N CYS A 248 -6.08 11.91 -8.82
CA CYS A 248 -6.20 10.90 -9.86
C CYS A 248 -6.81 11.45 -11.17
N ARG A 249 -7.17 12.72 -11.17
CA ARG A 249 -7.78 13.43 -12.32
C ARG A 249 -6.81 14.45 -12.87
#